data_1b04044ed3a360f61254af38694611ae
#
_entry.id   1b04044ed3a360f61254af38694611ae
#
_cell.length_a   1.000
_cell.length_b   1.000
_cell.length_c   1.000
_cell.angle_alpha   90.00
_cell.angle_beta   90.00
_cell.angle_gamma   90.00
#
_symmetry.space_group_name_H-M   'P 1'
#
loop_
_entity.id
_entity.type
_entity.pdbx_description
1 polymer ?
#
loop_
_entity_poly.entity_id
_entity_poly.type
_entity_poly.pdbx_seq_one_letter_code
_entity_poly.pdbx_strand_id
1 'polypeptide(L)'
;MNTNHWMQEVNARFPVRKSKVQKAQFRQYVLQKAQEMGYAARMEENKAICTNRNIVVGDVDKAKVLVTAHYDTPATVGLPNVMLPMNRPMFYLVQALIALVMVVFIFVPTGIVKKLTGSIFCTEATLIGLYCLMMYLLLAGVPNPHNVNDNTSGVCGVLALMESFAAEKPEEIAFVLFDNEEKGLLGALGLAKAHKQVAKETLVLNMDCIGAGEAMLMLVPKAAREKYPALGETARKSSGIPVVLGNMEKCNFSSDQKHFKLGVGICACRKKKHVGWYCSKIHTKHDTTYDEITLQGVADTVEAVLRQVVGKEQA
;
A
#
# COMPACT_ATOMS: atom_id res chain seq x y z
N MET A 1 -5.39 10.79 18.71
CA MET A 1 -4.75 9.83 17.78
C MET A 1 -3.24 9.90 17.93
N ASN A 2 -2.54 8.76 18.02
CA ASN A 2 -1.09 8.72 18.24
C ASN A 2 -0.41 7.73 17.28
N THR A 3 -0.10 8.19 16.07
CA THR A 3 0.55 7.38 15.04
C THR A 3 1.95 6.91 15.44
N ASN A 4 2.69 7.71 16.21
CA ASN A 4 4.04 7.37 16.63
C ASN A 4 4.06 6.18 17.60
N HIS A 5 3.10 6.11 18.53
CA HIS A 5 2.94 4.94 19.40
C HIS A 5 2.76 3.66 18.59
N TRP A 6 1.86 3.67 17.61
CA TRP A 6 1.64 2.52 16.73
C TRP A 6 2.88 2.15 15.90
N MET A 7 3.63 3.15 15.40
CA MET A 7 4.88 2.90 14.68
C MET A 7 5.91 2.19 15.56
N GLN A 8 6.09 2.64 16.79
CA GLN A 8 7.02 2.02 17.73
C GLN A 8 6.59 0.58 18.06
N GLU A 9 5.32 0.37 18.37
CA GLU A 9 4.80 -0.97 18.75
C GLU A 9 4.86 -1.95 17.59
N VAL A 10 4.39 -1.57 16.39
CA VAL A 10 4.37 -2.47 15.22
C VAL A 10 5.77 -2.78 14.73
N ASN A 11 6.67 -1.79 14.65
CA ASN A 11 8.06 -2.04 14.24
C ASN A 11 8.82 -2.93 15.22
N ALA A 12 8.61 -2.76 16.53
CA ALA A 12 9.28 -3.57 17.54
C ALA A 12 8.79 -5.03 17.53
N ARG A 13 7.49 -5.25 17.36
CA ARG A 13 6.88 -6.58 17.49
C ARG A 13 6.75 -7.36 16.20
N PHE A 14 6.56 -6.66 15.08
CA PHE A 14 6.24 -7.25 13.79
C PHE A 14 7.03 -6.61 12.64
N PRO A 15 8.37 -6.55 12.73
CA PRO A 15 9.20 -5.93 11.70
C PRO A 15 9.11 -6.63 10.33
N VAL A 16 8.67 -7.89 10.32
CA VAL A 16 8.46 -8.69 9.10
C VAL A 16 7.10 -9.38 9.15
N ARG A 17 6.33 -9.22 8.09
CA ARG A 17 4.98 -9.80 7.91
C ARG A 17 4.87 -10.47 6.53
N LYS A 18 5.81 -11.40 6.22
CA LYS A 18 5.91 -12.06 4.91
C LYS A 18 5.51 -13.54 4.94
N SER A 19 6.02 -14.32 5.91
CA SER A 19 5.67 -15.72 6.04
C SER A 19 4.25 -15.94 6.57
N LYS A 20 3.68 -17.12 6.35
CA LYS A 20 2.35 -17.47 6.86
C LYS A 20 2.25 -17.29 8.38
N VAL A 21 3.30 -17.67 9.12
CA VAL A 21 3.35 -17.58 10.59
C VAL A 21 3.40 -16.12 11.04
N GLN A 22 4.32 -15.32 10.48
CA GLN A 22 4.44 -13.90 10.81
C GLN A 22 3.14 -13.15 10.55
N LYS A 23 2.52 -13.38 9.38
CA LYS A 23 1.22 -12.78 9.05
C LYS A 23 0.11 -13.25 9.98
N ALA A 24 0.12 -14.50 10.41
CA ALA A 24 -0.87 -15.02 11.38
C ALA A 24 -0.75 -14.32 12.74
N GLN A 25 0.47 -14.17 13.25
CA GLN A 25 0.74 -13.47 14.51
C GLN A 25 0.29 -12.00 14.45
N PHE A 26 0.60 -11.32 13.35
CA PHE A 26 0.18 -9.94 13.15
C PHE A 26 -1.35 -9.80 13.07
N ARG A 27 -2.02 -10.69 12.32
CA ARG A 27 -3.50 -10.67 12.25
C ARG A 27 -4.14 -10.86 13.62
N GLN A 28 -3.63 -11.82 14.39
CA GLN A 28 -4.14 -12.06 15.77
C GLN A 28 -3.98 -10.81 16.64
N TYR A 29 -2.83 -10.15 16.56
CA TYR A 29 -2.58 -8.90 17.27
C TYR A 29 -3.58 -7.81 16.89
N VAL A 30 -3.80 -7.57 15.58
CA VAL A 30 -4.73 -6.51 15.13
C VAL A 30 -6.17 -6.85 15.51
N LEU A 31 -6.60 -8.11 15.38
CA LEU A 31 -7.93 -8.54 15.81
C LEU A 31 -8.15 -8.31 17.31
N GLN A 32 -7.15 -8.63 18.13
CA GLN A 32 -7.19 -8.36 19.57
C GLN A 32 -7.30 -6.85 19.85
N LYS A 33 -6.46 -6.01 19.19
CA LYS A 33 -6.53 -4.55 19.35
C LYS A 33 -7.88 -3.98 18.93
N ALA A 34 -8.45 -4.46 17.83
CA ALA A 34 -9.79 -4.06 17.41
C ALA A 34 -10.86 -4.43 18.47
N GLN A 35 -10.76 -5.62 19.07
CA GLN A 35 -11.67 -6.02 20.17
C GLN A 35 -11.48 -5.19 21.43
N GLU A 36 -10.23 -4.86 21.81
CA GLU A 36 -9.93 -3.96 22.93
C GLU A 36 -10.55 -2.56 22.73
N MET A 37 -10.61 -2.08 21.47
CA MET A 37 -11.28 -0.84 21.07
C MET A 37 -12.81 -1.00 20.95
N GLY A 38 -13.35 -2.21 21.12
CA GLY A 38 -14.78 -2.52 21.06
C GLY A 38 -15.36 -2.65 19.66
N TYR A 39 -14.52 -2.89 18.64
CA TYR A 39 -14.98 -3.17 17.27
C TYR A 39 -15.32 -4.64 17.07
N ALA A 40 -16.31 -4.89 16.21
CA ALA A 40 -16.46 -6.18 15.56
C ALA A 40 -15.35 -6.33 14.51
N ALA A 41 -14.52 -7.34 14.66
CA ALA A 41 -13.41 -7.60 13.75
C ALA A 41 -13.35 -9.07 13.36
N ARG A 42 -13.00 -9.34 12.10
CA ARG A 42 -12.87 -10.70 11.56
C ARG A 42 -11.70 -10.81 10.57
N MET A 43 -11.25 -12.02 10.41
CA MET A 43 -10.41 -12.38 9.28
C MET A 43 -11.32 -12.81 8.13
N GLU A 44 -11.15 -12.20 6.97
CA GLU A 44 -11.87 -12.57 5.75
C GLU A 44 -10.92 -13.26 4.79
N GLU A 45 -11.20 -14.55 4.53
CA GLU A 45 -10.42 -15.34 3.59
C GLU A 45 -11.03 -15.28 2.19
N ASN A 46 -10.19 -15.03 1.19
CA ASN A 46 -10.57 -15.09 -0.21
C ASN A 46 -9.52 -15.83 -1.04
N LYS A 47 -9.94 -16.33 -2.21
CA LYS A 47 -9.08 -17.03 -3.18
C LYS A 47 -9.05 -16.25 -4.49
N ALA A 48 -8.12 -15.30 -4.64
CA ALA A 48 -7.85 -14.67 -5.93
C ALA A 48 -6.93 -15.57 -6.79
N ILE A 49 -5.63 -15.57 -6.56
CA ILE A 49 -4.66 -16.49 -7.18
C ILE A 49 -4.14 -17.45 -6.11
N CYS A 50 -3.97 -16.94 -4.91
CA CYS A 50 -3.65 -17.71 -3.72
C CYS A 50 -4.65 -17.40 -2.61
N THR A 51 -4.54 -18.08 -1.49
CA THR A 51 -5.32 -17.75 -0.29
C THR A 51 -4.82 -16.45 0.31
N ASN A 52 -5.70 -15.46 0.39
CA ASN A 52 -5.46 -14.16 1.03
C ASN A 52 -6.34 -14.06 2.27
N ARG A 53 -5.83 -13.43 3.31
CA ARG A 53 -6.51 -13.28 4.61
C ARG A 53 -6.49 -11.82 5.03
N ASN A 54 -7.50 -11.07 4.60
CA ASN A 54 -7.67 -9.68 4.99
C ASN A 54 -8.15 -9.59 6.44
N ILE A 55 -7.76 -8.51 7.12
CA ILE A 55 -8.35 -8.15 8.42
C ILE A 55 -9.43 -7.12 8.14
N VAL A 56 -10.64 -7.41 8.55
CA VAL A 56 -11.82 -6.54 8.38
C VAL A 56 -12.33 -6.13 9.74
N VAL A 57 -12.44 -4.83 9.96
CA VAL A 57 -12.95 -4.21 11.19
C VAL A 57 -14.17 -3.37 10.84
N GLY A 58 -15.30 -3.67 11.46
CA GLY A 58 -16.60 -3.13 11.07
C GLY A 58 -17.27 -3.94 9.94
N ASP A 59 -18.29 -3.35 9.33
CA ASP A 59 -19.09 -3.96 8.26
C ASP A 59 -18.82 -3.27 6.92
N VAL A 60 -18.11 -3.95 6.03
CA VAL A 60 -17.74 -3.39 4.71
C VAL A 60 -18.95 -3.16 3.80
N ASP A 61 -20.02 -3.94 3.96
CA ASP A 61 -21.21 -3.84 3.11
C ASP A 61 -22.13 -2.69 3.54
N LYS A 62 -22.06 -2.24 4.80
CA LYS A 62 -22.76 -1.07 5.31
C LYS A 62 -21.94 0.21 5.22
N ALA A 63 -20.62 0.09 5.13
CA ALA A 63 -19.71 1.23 5.15
C ALA A 63 -19.88 2.12 3.91
N LYS A 64 -19.94 3.44 4.12
CA LYS A 64 -19.84 4.47 3.07
C LYS A 64 -18.39 4.71 2.66
N VAL A 65 -17.47 4.45 3.59
CA VAL A 65 -16.03 4.62 3.37
C VAL A 65 -15.22 3.49 4.01
N LEU A 66 -14.27 2.95 3.27
CA LEU A 66 -13.25 2.04 3.77
C LEU A 66 -11.93 2.78 3.93
N VAL A 67 -11.28 2.60 5.06
CA VAL A 67 -9.90 3.04 5.30
C VAL A 67 -9.01 1.83 5.19
N THR A 68 -8.04 1.86 4.29
CA THR A 68 -7.29 0.66 3.95
C THR A 68 -5.78 0.88 3.90
N ALA A 69 -5.03 -0.18 4.16
CA ALA A 69 -3.59 -0.32 3.93
C ALA A 69 -3.27 -1.80 3.73
N HIS A 70 -2.14 -2.14 3.12
CA HIS A 70 -1.68 -3.52 3.14
C HIS A 70 -0.78 -3.78 4.35
N TYR A 71 -0.83 -5.02 4.86
CA TYR A 71 -0.04 -5.36 6.03
C TYR A 71 1.12 -6.31 5.74
N ASP A 72 1.15 -6.96 4.60
CA ASP A 72 2.29 -7.78 4.20
C ASP A 72 3.50 -6.91 3.85
N THR A 73 4.69 -7.48 3.99
CA THR A 73 5.95 -6.77 3.77
C THR A 73 6.69 -7.31 2.56
N PRO A 74 7.42 -6.43 1.83
CA PRO A 74 8.09 -6.79 0.60
C PRO A 74 9.23 -7.80 0.78
N ALA A 75 9.72 -8.31 -0.34
CA ALA A 75 11.07 -8.84 -0.42
C ALA A 75 12.07 -7.68 -0.54
N THR A 76 13.28 -7.89 0.00
CA THR A 76 14.38 -6.97 -0.29
C THR A 76 14.79 -7.10 -1.75
N VAL A 77 14.66 -6.03 -2.50
CA VAL A 77 15.12 -5.94 -3.88
C VAL A 77 16.48 -5.24 -3.91
N GLY A 78 17.45 -5.83 -4.59
CA GLY A 78 18.81 -5.27 -4.72
C GLY A 78 18.91 -4.09 -5.70
N LEU A 79 17.80 -3.65 -6.27
CA LEU A 79 17.71 -2.53 -7.20
C LEU A 79 17.04 -1.33 -6.54
N PRO A 80 17.44 -0.09 -6.90
CA PRO A 80 16.74 1.09 -6.45
C PRO A 80 15.27 1.04 -6.87
N ASN A 81 14.37 1.20 -5.91
CA ASN A 81 12.94 1.32 -6.19
C ASN A 81 12.49 2.76 -5.88
N VAL A 82 11.83 3.37 -6.87
CA VAL A 82 11.36 4.76 -6.80
C VAL A 82 9.94 4.83 -7.33
N MET A 83 9.04 5.24 -6.47
CA MET A 83 7.68 5.55 -6.85
C MET A 83 7.61 6.99 -7.37
N LEU A 84 7.00 7.19 -8.51
CA LEU A 84 6.86 8.47 -9.23
C LEU A 84 5.39 8.71 -9.58
N PRO A 85 4.54 9.03 -8.59
CA PRO A 85 3.10 9.01 -8.79
C PRO A 85 2.60 9.97 -9.85
N MET A 86 3.25 11.12 -10.00
CA MET A 86 2.78 12.21 -10.87
C MET A 86 3.71 12.50 -12.06
N ASN A 87 4.74 11.70 -12.29
CA ASN A 87 5.67 11.89 -13.43
C ASN A 87 5.74 10.62 -14.29
N ARG A 88 4.78 10.46 -15.20
CA ARG A 88 4.69 9.33 -16.11
C ARG A 88 5.94 9.12 -16.99
N PRO A 89 6.49 10.15 -17.65
CA PRO A 89 7.68 9.96 -18.47
C PRO A 89 8.86 9.41 -17.67
N MET A 90 9.14 9.97 -16.50
CA MET A 90 10.22 9.52 -15.64
C MET A 90 9.94 8.12 -15.07
N PHE A 91 8.69 7.81 -14.73
CA PHE A 91 8.28 6.47 -14.31
C PHE A 91 8.61 5.44 -15.40
N TYR A 92 8.18 5.65 -16.63
CA TYR A 92 8.45 4.71 -17.72
C TYR A 92 9.95 4.60 -18.06
N LEU A 93 10.70 5.70 -17.93
CA LEU A 93 12.15 5.65 -18.07
C LEU A 93 12.79 4.75 -17.01
N VAL A 94 12.42 4.92 -15.73
CA VAL A 94 12.90 4.07 -14.63
C VAL A 94 12.52 2.61 -14.85
N GLN A 95 11.27 2.33 -15.24
CA GLN A 95 10.82 0.95 -15.53
C GLN A 95 11.61 0.33 -16.73
N ALA A 96 11.89 1.11 -17.76
CA ALA A 96 12.70 0.64 -18.89
C ALA A 96 14.14 0.32 -18.46
N LEU A 97 14.75 1.13 -17.61
CA LEU A 97 16.08 0.87 -17.06
C LEU A 97 16.10 -0.39 -16.19
N ILE A 98 15.09 -0.57 -15.32
CA ILE A 98 14.95 -1.80 -14.51
C ILE A 98 14.79 -3.03 -15.43
N ALA A 99 13.92 -2.95 -16.43
CA ALA A 99 13.73 -4.03 -17.39
C ALA A 99 15.02 -4.35 -18.15
N LEU A 100 15.80 -3.34 -18.56
CA LEU A 100 17.09 -3.54 -19.19
C LEU A 100 18.07 -4.30 -18.27
N VAL A 101 18.15 -3.92 -16.99
CA VAL A 101 18.99 -4.63 -16.01
C VAL A 101 18.56 -6.09 -15.88
N MET A 102 17.26 -6.37 -15.83
CA MET A 102 16.72 -7.75 -15.78
C MET A 102 17.07 -8.55 -17.04
N VAL A 103 16.94 -7.93 -18.20
CA VAL A 103 17.35 -8.56 -19.49
C VAL A 103 18.84 -8.87 -19.48
N VAL A 104 19.67 -7.92 -19.11
CA VAL A 104 21.14 -8.12 -19.02
C VAL A 104 21.48 -9.25 -18.04
N PHE A 105 20.82 -9.29 -16.87
CA PHE A 105 21.02 -10.33 -15.85
C PHE A 105 20.73 -11.74 -16.39
N ILE A 106 19.76 -11.90 -17.26
CA ILE A 106 19.38 -13.20 -17.83
C ILE A 106 20.23 -13.52 -19.07
N PHE A 107 20.30 -12.61 -20.02
CA PHE A 107 20.83 -12.93 -21.36
C PHE A 107 22.35 -12.90 -21.47
N VAL A 108 23.04 -12.06 -20.68
CA VAL A 108 24.52 -12.01 -20.75
C VAL A 108 25.14 -13.31 -20.24
N PRO A 109 24.81 -13.84 -19.03
CA PRO A 109 25.34 -15.14 -18.60
C PRO A 109 24.93 -16.28 -19.53
N THR A 110 23.68 -16.27 -20.02
CA THR A 110 23.20 -17.29 -20.98
C THR A 110 24.03 -17.28 -22.26
N GLY A 111 24.35 -16.10 -22.80
CA GLY A 111 25.24 -15.97 -24.00
C GLY A 111 26.65 -16.44 -23.72
N ILE A 112 27.20 -16.18 -22.54
CA ILE A 112 28.52 -16.68 -22.13
C ILE A 112 28.54 -18.21 -22.11
N VAL A 113 27.54 -18.83 -21.45
CA VAL A 113 27.41 -20.30 -21.36
C VAL A 113 27.29 -20.90 -22.76
N LYS A 114 26.47 -20.32 -23.65
CA LYS A 114 26.35 -20.76 -25.05
C LYS A 114 27.69 -20.73 -25.76
N LYS A 115 28.46 -19.64 -25.59
CA LYS A 115 29.78 -19.48 -26.24
C LYS A 115 30.83 -20.48 -25.70
N LEU A 116 30.79 -20.76 -24.40
CA LEU A 116 31.76 -21.63 -23.74
C LEU A 116 31.47 -23.12 -23.98
N THR A 117 30.22 -23.53 -23.99
CA THR A 117 29.85 -24.96 -24.03
C THR A 117 29.38 -25.43 -25.38
N GLY A 118 28.90 -24.55 -26.25
CA GLY A 118 28.23 -24.92 -27.51
C GLY A 118 26.95 -25.74 -27.34
N SER A 119 26.58 -26.06 -26.08
CA SER A 119 25.46 -26.94 -25.75
C SER A 119 24.15 -26.15 -25.66
N ILE A 120 23.16 -26.57 -26.46
CA ILE A 120 21.79 -26.04 -26.37
C ILE A 120 21.20 -26.31 -25.01
N PHE A 121 21.37 -27.52 -24.48
CA PHE A 121 20.85 -27.89 -23.16
C PHE A 121 21.39 -26.97 -22.04
N CYS A 122 22.70 -26.74 -21.98
CA CYS A 122 23.29 -25.83 -20.99
C CYS A 122 22.78 -24.39 -21.15
N THR A 123 22.57 -23.94 -22.40
CA THR A 123 22.05 -22.60 -22.69
C THR A 123 20.63 -22.43 -22.18
N GLU A 124 19.73 -23.36 -22.49
CA GLU A 124 18.34 -23.30 -22.07
C GLU A 124 18.18 -23.50 -20.54
N ALA A 125 18.93 -24.44 -19.95
CA ALA A 125 18.93 -24.62 -18.51
C ALA A 125 19.38 -23.36 -17.75
N THR A 126 20.40 -22.65 -18.28
CA THR A 126 20.84 -21.37 -17.71
C THR A 126 19.77 -20.29 -17.85
N LEU A 127 19.15 -20.14 -19.03
CA LEU A 127 18.08 -19.18 -19.28
C LEU A 127 16.90 -19.38 -18.29
N ILE A 128 16.41 -20.60 -18.23
CA ILE A 128 15.28 -20.95 -17.36
C ILE A 128 15.66 -20.78 -15.88
N GLY A 129 16.85 -21.24 -15.49
CA GLY A 129 17.33 -21.14 -14.11
C GLY A 129 17.44 -19.67 -13.64
N LEU A 130 18.01 -18.79 -14.47
CA LEU A 130 18.13 -17.36 -14.16
C LEU A 130 16.76 -16.67 -14.13
N TYR A 131 15.86 -17.03 -15.05
CA TYR A 131 14.50 -16.51 -15.03
C TYR A 131 13.75 -16.92 -13.75
N CYS A 132 13.81 -18.20 -13.38
CA CYS A 132 13.19 -18.70 -12.15
C CYS A 132 13.81 -18.05 -10.90
N LEU A 133 15.14 -17.89 -10.86
CA LEU A 133 15.84 -17.20 -9.79
C LEU A 133 15.38 -15.74 -9.67
N MET A 134 15.30 -15.04 -10.77
CA MET A 134 14.82 -13.65 -10.81
C MET A 134 13.38 -13.55 -10.27
N MET A 135 12.47 -14.40 -10.73
CA MET A 135 11.08 -14.44 -10.25
C MET A 135 11.01 -14.78 -8.75
N TYR A 136 11.85 -15.73 -8.30
CA TYR A 136 11.93 -16.05 -6.88
C TYR A 136 12.40 -14.85 -6.05
N LEU A 137 13.45 -14.15 -6.48
CA LEU A 137 13.96 -12.97 -5.77
C LEU A 137 12.94 -11.83 -5.69
N LEU A 138 12.16 -11.61 -6.75
CA LEU A 138 11.14 -10.56 -6.79
C LEU A 138 9.92 -10.88 -5.93
N LEU A 139 9.42 -12.11 -5.99
CA LEU A 139 8.12 -12.46 -5.37
C LEU A 139 8.27 -13.12 -4.00
N ALA A 140 9.25 -14.01 -3.84
CA ALA A 140 9.43 -14.81 -2.65
C ALA A 140 10.73 -14.53 -1.89
N GLY A 141 11.63 -13.72 -2.43
CA GLY A 141 12.98 -13.47 -1.95
C GLY A 141 13.12 -13.12 -0.47
N VAL A 142 14.29 -12.68 -0.06
CA VAL A 142 14.62 -12.41 1.34
C VAL A 142 13.65 -11.40 1.94
N PRO A 143 12.97 -11.72 3.06
CA PRO A 143 12.07 -10.79 3.72
C PRO A 143 12.79 -9.48 4.07
N ASN A 144 12.14 -8.35 3.80
CA ASN A 144 12.68 -7.06 4.17
C ASN A 144 12.26 -6.68 5.59
N PRO A 145 13.19 -6.62 6.57
CA PRO A 145 12.87 -6.12 7.91
C PRO A 145 12.78 -4.59 7.97
N HIS A 146 13.16 -3.92 6.88
CA HIS A 146 13.13 -2.48 6.75
C HIS A 146 11.98 -2.07 5.81
N ASN A 147 10.80 -1.89 6.39
CA ASN A 147 9.54 -1.58 5.69
C ASN A 147 8.76 -0.49 6.48
N VAL A 148 9.51 0.45 7.03
CA VAL A 148 8.97 1.49 7.90
C VAL A 148 7.97 2.37 7.15
N ASN A 149 8.29 2.72 5.91
CA ASN A 149 7.38 3.47 5.06
C ASN A 149 6.45 2.55 4.26
N ASP A 150 6.96 1.47 3.69
CA ASP A 150 6.22 0.52 2.85
C ASP A 150 6.02 -0.85 3.53
N ASN A 151 4.91 -1.13 4.19
CA ASN A 151 3.79 -0.22 4.46
C ASN A 151 3.42 -0.25 5.96
N THR A 152 4.43 -0.28 6.85
CA THR A 152 4.16 -0.16 8.28
C THR A 152 3.51 1.19 8.60
N SER A 153 3.88 2.26 7.86
CA SER A 153 3.27 3.58 8.04
C SER A 153 1.76 3.57 7.76
N GLY A 154 1.33 2.96 6.66
CA GLY A 154 -0.09 2.83 6.32
C GLY A 154 -0.87 2.01 7.35
N VAL A 155 -0.30 0.88 7.80
CA VAL A 155 -0.89 0.08 8.88
C VAL A 155 -1.08 0.91 10.14
N CYS A 156 -0.08 1.68 10.56
CA CYS A 156 -0.14 2.51 11.76
C CYS A 156 -1.14 3.66 11.61
N GLY A 157 -1.27 4.21 10.40
CA GLY A 157 -2.33 5.18 10.09
C GLY A 157 -3.73 4.58 10.27
N VAL A 158 -3.97 3.35 9.79
CA VAL A 158 -5.25 2.65 9.98
C VAL A 158 -5.51 2.41 11.47
N LEU A 159 -4.53 1.90 12.23
CA LEU A 159 -4.69 1.62 13.67
C LEU A 159 -4.97 2.90 14.47
N ALA A 160 -4.30 3.99 14.14
CA ALA A 160 -4.52 5.29 14.80
C ALA A 160 -5.90 5.86 14.49
N LEU A 161 -6.42 5.68 13.26
CA LEU A 161 -7.78 6.07 12.91
C LEU A 161 -8.83 5.18 13.59
N MET A 162 -8.58 3.87 13.71
CA MET A 162 -9.45 2.99 14.52
C MET A 162 -9.53 3.49 15.98
N GLU A 163 -8.39 3.85 16.59
CA GLU A 163 -8.34 4.41 17.93
C GLU A 163 -9.12 5.72 18.04
N SER A 164 -8.98 6.63 17.07
CA SER A 164 -9.69 7.92 17.05
C SER A 164 -11.20 7.76 17.00
N PHE A 165 -11.72 6.80 16.26
CA PHE A 165 -13.15 6.52 16.15
C PHE A 165 -13.67 5.48 17.16
N ALA A 166 -12.85 4.98 18.08
CA ALA A 166 -13.23 3.89 18.98
C ALA A 166 -14.39 4.22 19.93
N ALA A 167 -14.55 5.48 20.30
CA ALA A 167 -15.68 5.92 21.14
C ALA A 167 -17.00 5.99 20.33
N GLU A 168 -16.94 6.42 19.08
CA GLU A 168 -18.10 6.69 18.21
C GLU A 168 -18.52 5.44 17.43
N LYS A 169 -17.55 4.73 16.88
CA LYS A 169 -17.71 3.52 16.02
C LYS A 169 -18.81 3.66 14.97
N PRO A 170 -18.76 4.69 14.10
CA PRO A 170 -19.82 4.90 13.11
C PRO A 170 -19.88 3.71 12.15
N GLU A 171 -21.07 3.16 11.93
CA GLU A 171 -21.29 2.00 11.03
C GLU A 171 -20.88 2.31 9.57
N GLU A 172 -20.83 3.57 9.21
CA GLU A 172 -20.44 4.06 7.89
C GLU A 172 -18.95 3.96 7.62
N ILE A 173 -18.11 3.69 8.62
CA ILE A 173 -16.66 3.52 8.46
C ILE A 173 -16.28 2.08 8.76
N ALA A 174 -15.59 1.44 7.83
CA ALA A 174 -14.92 0.18 8.08
C ALA A 174 -13.43 0.29 7.75
N PHE A 175 -12.62 -0.54 8.41
CA PHE A 175 -11.18 -0.58 8.21
C PHE A 175 -10.78 -1.94 7.65
N VAL A 176 -9.87 -1.93 6.66
CA VAL A 176 -9.40 -3.17 6.05
C VAL A 176 -7.88 -3.15 5.91
N LEU A 177 -7.22 -4.17 6.48
CA LEU A 177 -5.82 -4.40 6.21
C LEU A 177 -5.69 -5.56 5.21
N PHE A 178 -5.20 -5.27 4.01
CA PHE A 178 -5.08 -6.21 2.91
C PHE A 178 -3.87 -7.13 3.04
N ASP A 179 -4.04 -8.37 2.59
CA ASP A 179 -3.00 -9.39 2.48
C ASP A 179 -2.46 -9.49 1.05
N ASN A 180 -1.19 -9.83 0.90
CA ASN A 180 -0.57 -10.12 -0.39
C ASN A 180 -0.71 -8.98 -1.43
N GLU A 181 -0.57 -7.73 -0.99
CA GLU A 181 -0.40 -6.58 -1.88
C GLU A 181 0.86 -6.77 -2.73
N GLU A 182 1.97 -7.11 -2.08
CA GLU A 182 3.30 -7.34 -2.64
C GLU A 182 3.38 -8.51 -3.64
N LYS A 183 2.32 -9.28 -3.74
CA LYS A 183 2.16 -10.36 -4.73
C LYS A 183 1.19 -9.99 -5.87
N GLY A 184 0.86 -8.72 -6.00
CA GLY A 184 0.00 -8.20 -7.04
C GLY A 184 -1.40 -7.85 -6.57
N LEU A 185 -1.54 -7.15 -5.43
CA LEU A 185 -2.79 -6.58 -4.91
C LEU A 185 -3.88 -7.65 -4.64
N LEU A 186 -3.46 -8.88 -4.28
CA LEU A 186 -4.36 -10.04 -4.29
C LEU A 186 -5.44 -9.97 -3.19
N GLY A 187 -5.13 -9.38 -2.03
CA GLY A 187 -6.09 -9.18 -0.95
C GLY A 187 -7.22 -8.24 -1.35
N ALA A 188 -6.88 -7.10 -1.92
CA ALA A 188 -7.85 -6.12 -2.41
C ALA A 188 -8.66 -6.65 -3.60
N LEU A 189 -8.03 -7.34 -4.55
CA LEU A 189 -8.72 -8.01 -5.65
C LEU A 189 -9.75 -9.02 -5.16
N GLY A 190 -9.38 -9.79 -4.11
CA GLY A 190 -10.27 -10.78 -3.52
C GLY A 190 -11.47 -10.15 -2.84
N LEU A 191 -11.27 -9.10 -2.03
CA LEU A 191 -12.35 -8.35 -1.40
C LEU A 191 -13.28 -7.72 -2.45
N ALA A 192 -12.73 -7.08 -3.46
CA ALA A 192 -13.52 -6.44 -4.53
C ALA A 192 -14.37 -7.45 -5.33
N LYS A 193 -13.90 -8.69 -5.49
CA LYS A 193 -14.67 -9.77 -6.12
C LYS A 193 -15.77 -10.30 -5.21
N ALA A 194 -15.54 -10.43 -3.91
CA ALA A 194 -16.50 -10.90 -2.93
C ALA A 194 -17.61 -9.84 -2.70
N HIS A 195 -17.24 -8.57 -2.57
CA HIS A 195 -18.12 -7.44 -2.28
C HIS A 195 -18.24 -6.50 -3.48
N LYS A 196 -18.93 -6.97 -4.54
CA LYS A 196 -19.03 -6.25 -5.83
C LYS A 196 -19.66 -4.86 -5.73
N GLN A 197 -20.60 -4.69 -4.80
CA GLN A 197 -21.25 -3.40 -4.55
C GLN A 197 -20.26 -2.43 -3.90
N VAL A 198 -19.54 -2.87 -2.88
CA VAL A 198 -18.46 -2.11 -2.24
C VAL A 198 -17.43 -1.64 -3.26
N ALA A 199 -16.99 -2.53 -4.14
CA ALA A 199 -16.01 -2.18 -5.19
C ALA A 199 -16.50 -1.08 -6.16
N LYS A 200 -17.81 -0.93 -6.33
CA LYS A 200 -18.41 0.05 -7.26
C LYS A 200 -18.81 1.36 -6.59
N GLU A 201 -19.26 1.31 -5.34
CA GLU A 201 -20.02 2.42 -4.74
C GLU A 201 -19.43 2.98 -3.45
N THR A 202 -18.56 2.21 -2.77
CA THR A 202 -17.95 2.63 -1.51
C THR A 202 -16.68 3.43 -1.79
N LEU A 203 -16.51 4.55 -1.09
CA LEU A 203 -15.26 5.31 -1.10
C LEU A 203 -14.17 4.49 -0.41
N VAL A 204 -13.01 4.35 -1.04
CA VAL A 204 -11.86 3.67 -0.44
C VAL A 204 -10.71 4.66 -0.31
N LEU A 205 -10.25 4.88 0.90
CA LEU A 205 -9.08 5.70 1.22
C LEU A 205 -7.91 4.76 1.54
N ASN A 206 -7.06 4.50 0.56
CA ASN A 206 -5.95 3.58 0.70
C ASN A 206 -4.66 4.32 1.04
N MET A 207 -4.12 4.02 2.20
CA MET A 207 -2.87 4.59 2.71
C MET A 207 -1.70 3.65 2.42
N ASP A 208 -0.79 4.12 1.58
CA ASP A 208 0.39 3.35 1.18
C ASP A 208 1.60 4.28 1.09
N CYS A 209 2.65 3.97 1.86
CA CYS A 209 3.86 4.79 1.96
C CYS A 209 3.58 6.22 2.49
N ILE A 210 2.90 6.34 3.62
CA ILE A 210 2.50 7.64 4.19
C ILE A 210 3.48 8.23 5.22
N GLY A 211 4.57 7.51 5.54
CA GLY A 211 5.48 7.89 6.63
C GLY A 211 6.64 8.79 6.23
N ALA A 212 7.03 8.87 4.95
CA ALA A 212 8.27 9.54 4.56
C ALA A 212 8.07 10.50 3.37
N GLY A 213 7.84 11.77 3.69
CA GLY A 213 7.61 12.80 2.66
C GLY A 213 7.68 14.21 3.24
N GLU A 214 7.38 15.19 2.42
CA GLU A 214 7.18 16.61 2.80
C GLU A 214 5.76 17.08 2.46
N ALA A 215 5.02 16.24 1.74
CA ALA A 215 3.63 16.51 1.36
C ALA A 215 2.85 15.20 1.23
N MET A 216 1.58 15.24 1.60
CA MET A 216 0.61 14.20 1.29
C MET A 216 0.16 14.34 -0.17
N LEU A 217 0.26 13.29 -0.94
CA LEU A 217 -0.39 13.18 -2.23
C LEU A 217 -1.72 12.44 -2.08
N MET A 218 -2.78 13.05 -2.53
CA MET A 218 -4.11 12.44 -2.56
C MET A 218 -4.56 12.31 -4.01
N LEU A 219 -4.54 11.09 -4.52
CA LEU A 219 -4.81 10.76 -5.91
C LEU A 219 -6.24 10.26 -6.04
N VAL A 220 -7.10 11.11 -6.59
CA VAL A 220 -8.56 10.93 -6.58
C VAL A 220 -9.03 10.53 -7.98
N PRO A 221 -9.74 9.40 -8.16
CA PRO A 221 -10.33 9.03 -9.43
C PRO A 221 -11.53 9.93 -9.79
N LYS A 222 -11.83 10.06 -11.08
CA LYS A 222 -12.93 10.90 -11.58
C LYS A 222 -14.25 10.61 -10.88
N ALA A 223 -14.60 9.34 -10.74
CA ALA A 223 -15.84 8.93 -10.09
C ALA A 223 -15.95 9.39 -8.63
N ALA A 224 -14.83 9.37 -7.87
CA ALA A 224 -14.82 9.87 -6.50
C ALA A 224 -14.90 11.40 -6.44
N ARG A 225 -14.25 12.13 -7.37
CA ARG A 225 -14.38 13.60 -7.45
C ARG A 225 -15.82 14.03 -7.75
N GLU A 226 -16.53 13.27 -8.61
CA GLU A 226 -17.93 13.57 -8.95
C GLU A 226 -18.86 13.28 -7.77
N LYS A 227 -18.68 12.17 -7.07
CA LYS A 227 -19.53 11.76 -5.94
C LYS A 227 -19.22 12.54 -4.65
N TYR A 228 -17.96 12.92 -4.43
CA TYR A 228 -17.47 13.62 -3.25
C TYR A 228 -16.68 14.88 -3.62
N PRO A 229 -17.32 15.93 -4.18
CA PRO A 229 -16.61 17.10 -4.71
C PRO A 229 -15.82 17.90 -3.66
N ALA A 230 -16.24 17.85 -2.41
CA ALA A 230 -15.56 18.53 -1.30
C ALA A 230 -14.33 17.78 -0.75
N LEU A 231 -14.11 16.52 -1.14
CA LEU A 231 -13.07 15.66 -0.57
C LEU A 231 -11.66 16.31 -0.58
N GLY A 232 -11.26 16.84 -1.73
CA GLY A 232 -9.96 17.47 -1.89
C GLY A 232 -9.81 18.81 -1.16
N GLU A 233 -10.88 19.58 -1.07
CA GLU A 233 -10.91 20.85 -0.34
C GLU A 233 -10.82 20.61 1.17
N THR A 234 -11.58 19.64 1.67
CA THR A 234 -11.51 19.21 3.06
C THR A 234 -10.10 18.76 3.43
N ALA A 235 -9.49 17.90 2.60
CA ALA A 235 -8.12 17.47 2.84
C ALA A 235 -7.12 18.63 2.91
N ARG A 236 -7.23 19.64 2.04
CA ARG A 236 -6.35 20.82 2.05
C ARG A 236 -6.57 21.73 3.26
N LYS A 237 -7.82 21.92 3.67
CA LYS A 237 -8.16 22.83 4.78
C LYS A 237 -7.82 22.24 6.15
N SER A 238 -7.93 20.94 6.30
CA SER A 238 -7.75 20.26 7.59
C SER A 238 -6.33 19.76 7.83
N SER A 239 -5.48 19.83 6.82
CA SER A 239 -4.12 19.27 6.90
C SER A 239 -3.14 20.23 7.58
N GLY A 240 -2.37 19.70 8.53
CA GLY A 240 -1.19 20.37 9.09
C GLY A 240 0.06 20.28 8.19
N ILE A 241 -0.02 19.57 7.07
CA ILE A 241 1.07 19.40 6.08
C ILE A 241 0.56 19.76 4.68
N PRO A 242 1.46 20.06 3.72
CA PRO A 242 1.05 20.32 2.35
C PRO A 242 0.28 19.15 1.72
N VAL A 243 -0.87 19.42 1.09
CA VAL A 243 -1.67 18.43 0.36
C VAL A 243 -1.66 18.72 -1.13
N VAL A 244 -1.23 17.74 -1.90
CA VAL A 244 -1.19 17.76 -3.36
C VAL A 244 -2.26 16.84 -3.91
N LEU A 245 -3.23 17.42 -4.62
CA LEU A 245 -4.29 16.67 -5.27
C LEU A 245 -3.87 16.25 -6.67
N GLY A 246 -4.04 14.98 -7.00
CA GLY A 246 -3.79 14.44 -8.33
C GLY A 246 -5.00 13.71 -8.91
N ASN A 247 -5.12 13.74 -10.23
CA ASN A 247 -6.10 12.93 -10.94
C ASN A 247 -5.54 11.53 -11.12
N MET A 248 -6.17 10.52 -10.50
CA MET A 248 -5.70 9.13 -10.54
C MET A 248 -5.46 8.64 -11.97
N GLU A 249 -6.31 9.05 -12.92
CA GLU A 249 -6.20 8.67 -14.34
C GLU A 249 -4.93 9.18 -15.02
N LYS A 250 -4.30 10.22 -14.45
CA LYS A 250 -3.06 10.83 -14.95
C LYS A 250 -1.84 10.45 -14.13
N CYS A 251 -2.01 9.66 -13.08
CA CYS A 251 -0.96 9.25 -12.14
C CYS A 251 -0.51 7.81 -12.38
N ASN A 252 0.66 7.47 -11.84
CA ASN A 252 1.22 6.11 -11.79
C ASN A 252 1.36 5.73 -10.31
N PHE A 253 0.25 5.37 -9.70
CA PHE A 253 0.19 4.87 -8.35
C PHE A 253 -0.67 3.61 -8.34
N SER A 254 -0.01 2.46 -8.32
CA SER A 254 -0.66 1.16 -8.36
C SER A 254 -0.53 0.52 -7.00
N SER A 255 -1.60 0.57 -6.22
CA SER A 255 -1.77 -0.09 -4.94
C SER A 255 -3.22 -0.56 -4.81
N ASP A 256 -3.64 -1.03 -3.67
CA ASP A 256 -4.91 -1.72 -3.42
C ASP A 256 -6.17 -0.97 -3.86
N GLN A 257 -6.17 0.38 -3.82
CA GLN A 257 -7.29 1.22 -4.28
C GLN A 257 -7.68 0.98 -5.75
N LYS A 258 -6.79 0.40 -6.55
CA LYS A 258 -7.01 0.17 -7.99
C LYS A 258 -8.19 -0.74 -8.30
N HIS A 259 -8.56 -1.60 -7.37
CA HIS A 259 -9.68 -2.54 -7.52
C HIS A 259 -11.04 -1.94 -7.19
N PHE A 260 -11.08 -0.66 -6.77
CA PHE A 260 -12.30 0.03 -6.35
C PHE A 260 -12.55 1.24 -7.24
N LYS A 261 -13.79 1.39 -7.74
CA LYS A 261 -14.17 2.50 -8.65
C LYS A 261 -13.97 3.88 -8.00
N LEU A 262 -14.18 3.98 -6.70
CA LEU A 262 -14.00 5.18 -5.90
C LEU A 262 -12.71 5.11 -5.04
N GLY A 263 -11.70 4.37 -5.52
CA GLY A 263 -10.46 4.15 -4.79
C GLY A 263 -9.50 5.34 -4.87
N VAL A 264 -9.30 6.00 -3.75
CA VAL A 264 -8.36 7.12 -3.57
C VAL A 264 -7.04 6.59 -3.05
N GLY A 265 -5.96 6.90 -3.74
CA GLY A 265 -4.61 6.56 -3.29
C GLY A 265 -4.00 7.70 -2.47
N ILE A 266 -3.46 7.39 -1.30
CA ILE A 266 -2.84 8.33 -0.38
C ILE A 266 -1.41 7.89 -0.11
N CYS A 267 -0.44 8.75 -0.38
CA CYS A 267 0.96 8.51 -0.08
C CYS A 267 1.66 9.81 0.32
N ALA A 268 2.81 9.71 0.99
CA ALA A 268 3.67 10.85 1.28
C ALA A 268 4.87 10.87 0.34
N CYS A 269 5.17 12.02 -0.24
CA CYS A 269 6.24 12.17 -1.21
C CYS A 269 7.10 13.40 -0.90
N ARG A 270 8.34 13.35 -1.41
CA ARG A 270 9.24 14.50 -1.50
C ARG A 270 9.23 15.06 -2.92
N LYS A 271 9.60 16.32 -3.08
CA LYS A 271 9.69 16.96 -4.39
C LYS A 271 11.14 17.21 -4.75
N LYS A 272 11.53 16.88 -5.97
CA LYS A 272 12.85 17.19 -6.51
C LYS A 272 12.72 17.84 -7.88
N LYS A 273 13.53 18.88 -8.12
CA LYS A 273 13.60 19.54 -9.44
C LYS A 273 13.86 18.51 -10.54
N HIS A 274 13.17 18.59 -11.64
CA HIS A 274 13.21 17.68 -12.81
C HIS A 274 12.66 16.24 -12.59
N VAL A 275 12.49 15.79 -11.33
CA VAL A 275 11.92 14.47 -11.01
C VAL A 275 10.41 14.59 -10.68
N GLY A 276 10.03 15.70 -10.04
CA GLY A 276 8.68 15.88 -9.50
C GLY A 276 8.52 15.23 -8.12
N TRP A 277 7.30 14.81 -7.81
CA TRP A 277 6.98 14.10 -6.57
C TRP A 277 7.44 12.65 -6.64
N TYR A 278 8.18 12.22 -5.62
CA TYR A 278 8.72 10.86 -5.55
C TYR A 278 8.73 10.32 -4.12
N CYS A 279 8.61 9.02 -4.01
CA CYS A 279 8.98 8.25 -2.83
C CYS A 279 10.06 7.24 -3.22
N SER A 280 11.08 7.08 -2.39
CA SER A 280 12.24 6.22 -2.66
C SER A 280 12.57 5.37 -1.45
N LYS A 281 13.49 4.43 -1.61
CA LYS A 281 13.97 3.49 -0.60
C LYS A 281 13.02 2.33 -0.29
N ILE A 282 11.77 2.35 -0.77
CA ILE A 282 10.82 1.25 -0.61
C ILE A 282 11.40 -0.05 -1.19
N HIS A 283 11.06 -1.21 -0.64
CA HIS A 283 11.61 -2.53 -1.00
C HIS A 283 13.13 -2.66 -0.86
N THR A 284 13.79 -1.75 -0.15
CA THR A 284 15.23 -1.80 0.07
C THR A 284 15.57 -1.81 1.56
N LYS A 285 16.82 -2.17 1.89
CA LYS A 285 17.34 -2.08 3.26
C LYS A 285 17.38 -0.66 3.84
N HIS A 286 17.07 0.35 3.06
CA HIS A 286 17.11 1.76 3.44
C HIS A 286 15.74 2.33 3.82
N ASP A 287 14.68 1.53 3.79
CA ASP A 287 13.35 1.93 4.28
C ASP A 287 13.27 1.81 5.81
N THR A 288 14.04 2.64 6.50
CA THR A 288 14.27 2.57 7.96
C THR A 288 13.74 3.77 8.72
N THR A 289 13.22 4.79 8.03
CA THR A 289 12.89 6.06 8.66
C THR A 289 11.51 6.56 8.25
N TYR A 290 10.82 7.22 9.16
CA TYR A 290 9.61 7.99 8.91
C TYR A 290 9.76 9.38 9.54
N ASP A 291 8.91 10.29 9.13
CA ASP A 291 8.75 11.63 9.70
C ASP A 291 7.44 11.66 10.49
N GLU A 292 7.52 11.91 11.78
CA GLU A 292 6.37 11.89 12.68
C GLU A 292 5.32 12.94 12.32
N ILE A 293 5.76 14.14 11.89
CA ILE A 293 4.86 15.23 11.50
C ILE A 293 4.10 14.85 10.23
N THR A 294 4.81 14.28 9.25
CA THR A 294 4.17 13.82 8.01
C THR A 294 3.17 12.71 8.27
N LEU A 295 3.56 11.68 9.02
CA LEU A 295 2.69 10.55 9.32
C LEU A 295 1.43 10.98 10.09
N GLN A 296 1.61 11.78 11.14
CA GLN A 296 0.49 12.31 11.94
C GLN A 296 -0.39 13.22 11.08
N GLY A 297 0.21 14.12 10.30
CA GLY A 297 -0.54 15.06 9.45
C GLY A 297 -1.36 14.35 8.35
N VAL A 298 -0.85 13.25 7.79
CA VAL A 298 -1.66 12.40 6.86
C VAL A 298 -2.83 11.78 7.59
N ALA A 299 -2.61 11.19 8.76
CA ALA A 299 -3.67 10.55 9.54
C ALA A 299 -4.74 11.56 9.98
N ASP A 300 -4.36 12.73 10.49
CA ASP A 300 -5.28 13.82 10.87
C ASP A 300 -6.11 14.32 9.67
N THR A 301 -5.47 14.41 8.50
CA THR A 301 -6.15 14.79 7.26
C THR A 301 -7.19 13.76 6.85
N VAL A 302 -6.84 12.47 6.93
CA VAL A 302 -7.77 11.38 6.61
C VAL A 302 -8.92 11.35 7.62
N GLU A 303 -8.66 11.56 8.91
CA GLU A 303 -9.71 11.69 9.93
C GLU A 303 -10.70 12.80 9.59
N ALA A 304 -10.23 13.99 9.25
CA ALA A 304 -11.09 15.10 8.87
C ALA A 304 -11.94 14.80 7.62
N VAL A 305 -11.36 14.12 6.65
CA VAL A 305 -12.08 13.64 5.46
C VAL A 305 -13.16 12.63 5.84
N LEU A 306 -12.86 11.68 6.73
CA LEU A 306 -13.83 10.70 7.22
C LEU A 306 -15.00 11.38 7.93
N ARG A 307 -14.73 12.29 8.86
CA ARG A 307 -15.77 13.06 9.55
C ARG A 307 -16.64 13.86 8.59
N GLN A 308 -16.07 14.43 7.54
CA GLN A 308 -16.84 15.13 6.50
C GLN A 308 -17.72 14.19 5.67
N VAL A 309 -17.22 12.98 5.34
CA VAL A 309 -17.97 12.00 4.52
C VAL A 309 -19.17 11.44 5.30
N VAL A 310 -18.99 11.13 6.58
CA VAL A 310 -20.06 10.55 7.42
C VAL A 310 -20.98 11.61 8.03
N GLY A 311 -20.50 12.83 8.27
CA GLY A 311 -21.27 13.91 8.87
C GLY A 311 -22.25 14.62 7.94
N LYS A 312 -22.19 14.41 6.62
CA LYS A 312 -23.03 15.13 5.65
C LYS A 312 -24.50 14.70 5.59
N GLU A 313 -24.89 13.63 6.24
CA GLU A 313 -26.30 13.19 6.27
C GLU A 313 -27.06 13.66 7.55
N GLN A 314 -26.42 14.43 8.43
CA GLN A 314 -27.07 14.97 9.65
C GLN A 314 -27.53 16.43 9.48
N ALA A 315 -27.41 17.00 8.28
CA ALA A 315 -27.92 18.31 7.91
C ALA A 315 -28.94 18.19 6.76
#